data_7421e8046c7240801cb9f58b6f00c087
#
_entry.id   7421e8046c7240801cb9f58b6f00c087
#
_cell.length_a   1.000
_cell.length_b   1.000
_cell.length_c   1.000
_cell.angle_alpha   90.00
_cell.angle_beta   90.00
_cell.angle_gamma   90.00
#
_symmetry.space_group_name_H-M   'P 1'
#
loop_
_entity.id
_entity.type
_entity.pdbx_description
1 polymer ?
#
loop_
_entity_poly.entity_id
_entity_poly.type
_entity_poly.pdbx_seq_one_letter_code
_entity_poly.pdbx_strand_id
1 'polypeptide(L)'
;MKSAVILCPGLNRDRDMLYALEQITGQKPATVWHTDTDIPDVDLIVIPGGFSYGDYLRAGAIAARSPVLQEVIARAAKGVHVLGVCNGFQILTEAGLLPGALMRNAGLKFICKEIELETVNAKTAFSNAFRQGEVWRCPIAHHDGNYFADAETLKAIEDNGQVVFRYANGCNPNGSLNDIAGVMNKAGNVLGMMPHPENLIEDLQGGTDGRKIFESLLGQLVA
;
A
#
# COMPACT_ATOMS: atom_id res chain seq x y z
N MET A 1 -2.38 16.45 9.13
CA MET A 1 -2.93 15.57 8.08
C MET A 1 -4.00 14.69 8.71
N LYS A 2 -5.25 14.86 8.29
CA LYS A 2 -6.36 14.02 8.73
C LYS A 2 -6.35 12.71 7.94
N SER A 3 -6.58 11.58 8.59
CA SER A 3 -6.58 10.28 7.93
C SER A 3 -7.71 9.38 8.42
N ALA A 4 -8.13 8.45 7.54
CA ALA A 4 -9.08 7.40 7.87
C ALA A 4 -8.49 6.04 7.51
N VAL A 5 -8.67 5.05 8.39
CA VAL A 5 -8.27 3.66 8.17
C VAL A 5 -9.52 2.82 7.95
N ILE A 6 -9.57 2.15 6.80
CA ILE A 6 -10.69 1.28 6.43
C ILE A 6 -10.50 -0.09 7.09
N LEU A 7 -11.55 -0.55 7.76
CA LEU A 7 -11.55 -1.84 8.47
C LEU A 7 -12.48 -2.83 7.76
N CYS A 8 -11.93 -3.97 7.38
CA CYS A 8 -12.68 -5.12 6.87
C CYS A 8 -12.51 -6.32 7.81
N PRO A 9 -13.47 -7.25 7.87
CA PRO A 9 -13.31 -8.48 8.62
C PRO A 9 -12.04 -9.24 8.17
N GLY A 10 -11.20 -9.66 9.12
CA GLY A 10 -9.97 -10.40 8.85
C GLY A 10 -8.72 -9.55 8.62
N LEU A 11 -8.82 -8.22 8.62
CA LEU A 11 -7.63 -7.36 8.72
C LEU A 11 -6.97 -7.55 10.10
N ASN A 12 -5.65 -7.51 10.14
CA ASN A 12 -4.89 -7.73 11.38
C ASN A 12 -3.70 -6.77 11.53
N ARG A 13 -3.52 -5.82 10.61
CA ARG A 13 -2.51 -4.75 10.67
C ARG A 13 -3.12 -3.35 10.86
N ASP A 14 -4.39 -3.32 11.22
CA ASP A 14 -5.11 -2.09 11.52
C ASP A 14 -4.50 -1.32 12.70
N ARG A 15 -4.15 -2.01 13.78
CA ARG A 15 -3.54 -1.39 14.98
C ARG A 15 -2.16 -0.80 14.69
N ASP A 16 -1.32 -1.54 13.95
CA ASP A 16 0.01 -1.08 13.56
C ASP A 16 -0.10 0.16 12.68
N MET A 17 -1.03 0.16 11.74
CA MET A 17 -1.28 1.29 10.84
C MET A 17 -1.82 2.52 11.59
N LEU A 18 -2.79 2.34 12.49
CA LEU A 18 -3.32 3.41 13.35
C LEU A 18 -2.20 4.03 14.18
N TYR A 19 -1.38 3.18 14.79
CA TYR A 19 -0.24 3.61 15.58
C TYR A 19 0.77 4.41 14.74
N ALA A 20 1.16 3.90 13.58
CA ALA A 20 2.10 4.59 12.69
C ALA A 20 1.60 5.98 12.27
N LEU A 21 0.35 6.09 11.86
CA LEU A 21 -0.25 7.36 11.48
C LEU A 21 -0.31 8.34 12.66
N GLU A 22 -0.73 7.88 13.84
CA GLU A 22 -0.80 8.73 15.05
C GLU A 22 0.58 9.22 15.49
N GLN A 23 1.60 8.35 15.50
CA GLN A 23 2.97 8.70 15.88
C GLN A 23 3.60 9.76 14.96
N ILE A 24 3.30 9.68 13.66
CA ILE A 24 3.94 10.57 12.68
C ILE A 24 3.14 11.86 12.48
N THR A 25 1.82 11.79 12.52
CA THR A 25 0.97 12.97 12.28
C THR A 25 0.61 13.73 13.56
N GLY A 26 0.74 13.09 14.73
CA GLY A 26 0.24 13.63 16.00
C GLY A 26 -1.29 13.65 16.10
N GLN A 27 -2.00 13.05 15.13
CA GLN A 27 -3.46 13.03 15.08
C GLN A 27 -3.95 11.58 14.99
N LYS A 28 -4.91 11.24 15.83
CA LYS A 28 -5.53 9.91 15.80
C LYS A 28 -6.36 9.74 14.52
N PRO A 29 -6.09 8.72 13.71
CA PRO A 29 -6.89 8.43 12.52
C PRO A 29 -8.34 8.08 12.87
N ALA A 30 -9.28 8.45 11.98
CA ALA A 30 -10.63 7.88 12.04
C ALA A 30 -10.60 6.41 11.60
N THR A 31 -11.53 5.61 12.12
CA THR A 31 -11.74 4.23 11.66
C THR A 31 -13.10 4.14 10.99
N VAL A 32 -13.17 3.47 9.82
CA VAL A 32 -14.39 3.32 9.05
C VAL A 32 -14.59 1.83 8.75
N TRP A 33 -15.72 1.28 9.15
CA TRP A 33 -16.02 -0.13 8.96
C TRP A 33 -16.53 -0.42 7.55
N HIS A 34 -16.27 -1.60 7.02
CA HIS A 34 -16.52 -1.96 5.61
C HIS A 34 -17.98 -1.80 5.14
N THR A 35 -18.93 -1.78 6.05
CA THR A 35 -20.36 -1.56 5.74
C THR A 35 -20.76 -0.08 5.71
N ASP A 36 -19.92 0.79 6.28
CA ASP A 36 -20.19 2.20 6.36
C ASP A 36 -19.89 2.87 5.00
N THR A 37 -20.68 3.88 4.66
CA THR A 37 -20.48 4.67 3.44
C THR A 37 -20.11 6.13 3.75
N ASP A 38 -20.05 6.48 5.03
CA ASP A 38 -19.70 7.83 5.47
C ASP A 38 -18.24 7.87 5.92
N ILE A 39 -17.35 8.16 4.99
CA ILE A 39 -15.94 8.46 5.29
C ILE A 39 -15.86 9.94 5.66
N PRO A 40 -15.29 10.32 6.83
CA PRO A 40 -15.12 11.71 7.19
C PRO A 40 -14.25 12.47 6.17
N ASP A 41 -14.27 13.80 6.24
CA ASP A 41 -13.43 14.64 5.40
C ASP A 41 -11.96 14.51 5.85
N VAL A 42 -11.15 13.82 5.03
CA VAL A 42 -9.75 13.46 5.31
C VAL A 42 -8.86 13.69 4.09
N ASP A 43 -7.59 13.89 4.36
CA ASP A 43 -6.55 14.07 3.35
C ASP A 43 -6.03 12.72 2.81
N LEU A 44 -6.09 11.68 3.66
CA LEU A 44 -5.56 10.36 3.39
C LEU A 44 -6.54 9.27 3.83
N ILE A 45 -6.79 8.30 2.94
CA ILE A 45 -7.46 7.03 3.26
C ILE A 45 -6.43 5.91 3.22
N VAL A 46 -6.42 5.04 4.23
CA VAL A 46 -5.50 3.89 4.27
C VAL A 46 -6.29 2.59 4.38
N ILE A 47 -5.92 1.62 3.54
CA ILE A 47 -6.41 0.23 3.62
C ILE A 47 -5.23 -0.62 4.12
N PRO A 48 -5.28 -1.10 5.38
CA PRO A 48 -4.17 -1.81 5.99
C PRO A 48 -4.06 -3.26 5.50
N GLY A 49 -3.01 -3.93 5.98
CA GLY A 49 -2.77 -5.33 5.71
C GLY A 49 -3.63 -6.30 6.52
N GLY A 50 -3.63 -7.54 6.10
CA GLY A 50 -4.35 -8.64 6.73
C GLY A 50 -4.82 -9.69 5.73
N PHE A 51 -5.93 -10.34 6.06
CA PHE A 51 -6.57 -11.40 5.27
C PHE A 51 -8.07 -11.11 5.19
N SER A 52 -8.44 -10.05 4.48
CA SER A 52 -9.84 -9.60 4.42
C SER A 52 -10.75 -10.74 3.95
N TYR A 53 -11.80 -11.00 4.75
CA TYR A 53 -12.72 -12.12 4.55
C TYR A 53 -12.03 -13.49 4.42
N GLY A 54 -10.84 -13.67 5.03
CA GLY A 54 -10.07 -14.91 5.00
C GLY A 54 -9.43 -15.23 3.65
N ASP A 55 -9.29 -14.25 2.75
CA ASP A 55 -8.79 -14.39 1.37
C ASP A 55 -9.55 -15.44 0.53
N TYR A 56 -10.78 -15.75 0.92
CA TYR A 56 -11.64 -16.64 0.16
C TYR A 56 -11.87 -16.07 -1.25
N LEU A 57 -11.98 -16.94 -2.23
CA LEU A 57 -12.05 -16.66 -3.65
C LEU A 57 -10.72 -16.18 -4.22
N ARG A 58 -10.29 -14.95 -3.86
CA ARG A 58 -9.01 -14.33 -4.19
C ARG A 58 -8.75 -13.20 -3.19
N ALA A 59 -7.50 -13.02 -2.78
CA ALA A 59 -7.14 -11.99 -1.81
C ALA A 59 -7.64 -10.60 -2.24
N GLY A 60 -8.39 -9.95 -1.36
CA GLY A 60 -8.97 -8.63 -1.62
C GLY A 60 -10.30 -8.61 -2.40
N ALA A 61 -10.66 -9.69 -3.13
CA ALA A 61 -11.79 -9.67 -4.08
C ALA A 61 -13.14 -9.39 -3.44
N ILE A 62 -13.40 -9.93 -2.24
CA ILE A 62 -14.66 -9.68 -1.52
C ILE A 62 -14.66 -8.26 -0.95
N ALA A 63 -13.56 -7.85 -0.32
CA ALA A 63 -13.43 -6.52 0.26
C ALA A 63 -13.58 -5.40 -0.78
N ALA A 64 -13.05 -5.59 -2.00
CA ALA A 64 -13.18 -4.65 -3.11
C ALA A 64 -14.64 -4.33 -3.48
N ARG A 65 -15.60 -5.17 -3.07
CA ARG A 65 -17.01 -4.98 -3.32
C ARG A 65 -17.80 -4.45 -2.12
N SER A 66 -17.13 -4.17 -1.01
CA SER A 66 -17.78 -3.64 0.18
C SER A 66 -18.29 -2.21 -0.07
N PRO A 67 -19.37 -1.79 0.65
CA PRO A 67 -19.93 -0.44 0.51
C PRO A 67 -18.89 0.67 0.66
N VAL A 68 -18.01 0.57 1.65
CA VAL A 68 -16.96 1.57 1.91
C VAL A 68 -16.02 1.75 0.71
N LEU A 69 -15.72 0.68 -0.05
CA LEU A 69 -14.80 0.77 -1.20
C LEU A 69 -15.40 1.57 -2.37
N GLN A 70 -16.73 1.62 -2.50
CA GLN A 70 -17.37 2.51 -3.48
C GLN A 70 -17.10 3.98 -3.14
N GLU A 71 -17.17 4.33 -1.85
CA GLU A 71 -16.83 5.69 -1.40
C GLU A 71 -15.33 5.97 -1.53
N VAL A 72 -14.45 5.02 -1.23
CA VAL A 72 -12.99 5.16 -1.46
C VAL A 72 -12.71 5.46 -2.93
N ILE A 73 -13.35 4.72 -3.87
CA ILE A 73 -13.22 4.96 -5.31
C ILE A 73 -13.67 6.38 -5.67
N ALA A 74 -14.84 6.81 -5.15
CA ALA A 74 -15.36 8.14 -5.39
C ALA A 74 -14.47 9.26 -4.84
N ARG A 75 -13.87 9.07 -3.66
CA ARG A 75 -12.90 10.00 -3.04
C ARG A 75 -11.58 10.04 -3.81
N ALA A 76 -11.05 8.89 -4.21
CA ALA A 76 -9.84 8.81 -5.03
C ALA A 76 -10.03 9.54 -6.37
N ALA A 77 -11.19 9.41 -7.01
CA ALA A 77 -11.52 10.15 -8.24
C ALA A 77 -11.57 11.68 -8.04
N LYS A 78 -11.81 12.15 -6.81
CA LYS A 78 -11.77 13.56 -6.42
C LYS A 78 -10.38 14.04 -5.98
N GLY A 79 -9.36 13.17 -6.04
CA GLY A 79 -7.99 13.50 -5.70
C GLY A 79 -7.57 13.21 -4.26
N VAL A 80 -8.43 12.64 -3.42
CA VAL A 80 -8.04 12.19 -2.07
C VAL A 80 -6.96 11.10 -2.19
N HIS A 81 -5.92 11.20 -1.37
CA HIS A 81 -4.84 10.22 -1.40
C HIS A 81 -5.27 8.90 -0.75
N VAL A 82 -4.88 7.78 -1.37
CA VAL A 82 -5.19 6.43 -0.88
C VAL A 82 -3.92 5.60 -0.83
N LEU A 83 -3.65 4.99 0.32
CA LEU A 83 -2.55 4.05 0.53
C LEU A 83 -3.10 2.66 0.83
N GLY A 84 -2.75 1.66 0.04
CA GLY A 84 -3.04 0.25 0.30
C GLY A 84 -1.77 -0.52 0.62
N VAL A 85 -1.72 -1.15 1.79
CA VAL A 85 -0.57 -1.95 2.24
C VAL A 85 -0.94 -3.43 2.25
N CYS A 86 -0.13 -4.30 1.64
CA CYS A 86 -0.30 -5.74 1.60
C CYS A 86 -1.72 -6.13 1.11
N ASN A 87 -2.61 -6.58 1.99
CA ASN A 87 -4.01 -6.86 1.61
C ASN A 87 -4.73 -5.61 1.08
N GLY A 88 -4.39 -4.41 1.56
CA GLY A 88 -4.89 -3.16 1.01
C GLY A 88 -4.48 -2.96 -0.46
N PHE A 89 -3.27 -3.33 -0.84
CA PHE A 89 -2.85 -3.30 -2.26
C PHE A 89 -3.66 -4.28 -3.09
N GLN A 90 -3.87 -5.51 -2.60
CA GLN A 90 -4.73 -6.51 -3.26
C GLN A 90 -6.16 -5.99 -3.45
N ILE A 91 -6.73 -5.34 -2.44
CA ILE A 91 -8.07 -4.72 -2.52
C ILE A 91 -8.11 -3.62 -3.58
N LEU A 92 -7.10 -2.76 -3.64
CA LEU A 92 -7.05 -1.65 -4.61
C LEU A 92 -6.92 -2.14 -6.05
N THR A 93 -6.17 -3.23 -6.31
CA THR A 93 -6.10 -3.84 -7.65
C THR A 93 -7.41 -4.51 -8.03
N GLU A 94 -8.06 -5.24 -7.12
CA GLU A 94 -9.36 -5.85 -7.32
C GLU A 94 -10.50 -4.83 -7.52
N ALA A 95 -10.36 -3.65 -6.91
CA ALA A 95 -11.30 -2.54 -7.08
C ALA A 95 -11.06 -1.74 -8.37
N GLY A 96 -10.01 -2.04 -9.13
CA GLY A 96 -9.64 -1.34 -10.37
C GLY A 96 -9.04 0.06 -10.14
N LEU A 97 -8.66 0.41 -8.91
CA LEU A 97 -7.96 1.66 -8.59
C LEU A 97 -6.48 1.63 -8.97
N LEU A 98 -5.89 0.45 -9.05
CA LEU A 98 -4.51 0.23 -9.44
C LEU A 98 -4.43 -0.75 -10.61
N PRO A 99 -3.46 -0.59 -11.52
CA PRO A 99 -3.24 -1.52 -12.63
C PRO A 99 -2.65 -2.84 -12.15
N GLY A 100 -2.87 -3.91 -12.92
CA GLY A 100 -2.31 -5.24 -12.66
C GLY A 100 -3.13 -6.07 -11.67
N ALA A 101 -2.51 -7.11 -11.12
CA ALA A 101 -3.11 -8.03 -10.16
C ALA A 101 -2.04 -8.59 -9.22
N LEU A 102 -2.45 -9.03 -8.03
CA LEU A 102 -1.59 -9.76 -7.10
C LEU A 102 -1.91 -11.26 -7.20
N MET A 103 -0.91 -12.03 -7.54
CA MET A 103 -0.99 -13.48 -7.68
C MET A 103 -0.33 -14.17 -6.48
N ARG A 104 -0.55 -15.47 -6.36
CA ARG A 104 0.15 -16.30 -5.38
C ARG A 104 1.66 -16.20 -5.57
N ASN A 105 2.42 -16.13 -4.47
CA ASN A 105 3.87 -16.14 -4.51
C ASN A 105 4.38 -17.30 -5.39
N ALA A 106 5.40 -17.06 -6.22
CA ALA A 106 5.94 -18.07 -7.13
C ALA A 106 6.38 -19.35 -6.41
N GLY A 107 6.85 -19.23 -5.16
CA GLY A 107 7.22 -20.37 -4.31
C GLY A 107 6.07 -21.08 -3.61
N LEU A 108 4.81 -20.66 -3.82
CA LEU A 108 3.58 -21.19 -3.22
C LEU A 108 3.59 -21.25 -1.68
N LYS A 109 4.42 -20.43 -1.04
CA LYS A 109 4.57 -20.37 0.41
C LYS A 109 4.29 -18.98 0.94
N PHE A 110 3.79 -18.91 2.18
CA PHE A 110 3.77 -17.67 2.93
C PHE A 110 5.19 -17.22 3.24
N ILE A 111 5.49 -15.95 3.02
CA ILE A 111 6.81 -15.37 3.25
C ILE A 111 6.67 -14.28 4.29
N CYS A 112 7.43 -14.41 5.38
CA CYS A 112 7.52 -13.40 6.44
C CYS A 112 9.01 -13.16 6.73
N LYS A 113 9.53 -12.00 6.28
CA LYS A 113 10.93 -11.61 6.48
C LYS A 113 11.13 -10.13 6.19
N GLU A 114 12.25 -9.59 6.62
CA GLU A 114 12.76 -8.30 6.16
C GLU A 114 13.35 -8.43 4.75
N ILE A 115 13.12 -7.43 3.93
CA ILE A 115 13.64 -7.31 2.56
C ILE A 115 14.16 -5.90 2.31
N GLU A 116 14.90 -5.73 1.23
CA GLU A 116 15.35 -4.44 0.75
C GLU A 116 14.50 -3.97 -0.43
N LEU A 117 14.16 -2.68 -0.39
CA LEU A 117 13.42 -1.98 -1.44
C LEU A 117 14.29 -0.88 -2.03
N GLU A 118 14.16 -0.66 -3.33
CA GLU A 118 14.69 0.51 -4.02
C GLU A 118 13.56 1.48 -4.33
N THR A 119 13.76 2.76 -4.02
CA THR A 119 12.85 3.84 -4.43
C THR A 119 13.18 4.25 -5.87
N VAL A 120 12.38 3.80 -6.83
CA VAL A 120 12.58 4.10 -8.26
C VAL A 120 11.88 5.36 -8.74
N ASN A 121 10.90 5.86 -7.99
CA ASN A 121 10.29 7.16 -8.23
C ASN A 121 10.17 7.92 -6.90
N ALA A 122 11.05 8.89 -6.66
CA ALA A 122 11.08 9.72 -5.46
C ALA A 122 10.28 11.04 -5.61
N LYS A 123 9.51 11.22 -6.69
CA LYS A 123 8.79 12.48 -7.00
C LYS A 123 7.27 12.33 -6.79
N THR A 124 6.85 11.45 -5.91
CA THR A 124 5.43 11.20 -5.63
C THR A 124 5.06 11.69 -4.23
N ALA A 125 3.77 11.86 -3.96
CA ALA A 125 3.28 12.17 -2.62
C ALA A 125 3.67 11.12 -1.58
N PHE A 126 3.95 9.89 -2.01
CA PHE A 126 4.26 8.75 -1.15
C PHE A 126 5.76 8.52 -0.94
N SER A 127 6.62 9.20 -1.70
CA SER A 127 8.06 8.87 -1.75
C SER A 127 9.00 10.08 -1.73
N ASN A 128 8.49 11.30 -1.58
CA ASN A 128 9.30 12.53 -1.66
C ASN A 128 10.29 12.72 -0.48
N ALA A 129 10.16 11.95 0.61
CA ALA A 129 11.13 11.90 1.69
C ALA A 129 12.32 10.94 1.41
N PHE A 130 12.24 10.16 0.33
CA PHE A 130 13.32 9.31 -0.12
C PHE A 130 14.16 10.00 -1.20
N ARG A 131 15.35 9.45 -1.46
CA ARG A 131 16.17 9.81 -2.62
C ARG A 131 15.89 8.82 -3.76
N GLN A 132 16.02 9.29 -4.99
CA GLN A 132 16.01 8.43 -6.17
C GLN A 132 17.12 7.37 -6.06
N GLY A 133 16.77 6.09 -6.21
CA GLY A 133 17.69 4.97 -6.07
C GLY A 133 18.05 4.61 -4.62
N GLU A 134 17.41 5.23 -3.63
CA GLU A 134 17.64 4.87 -2.22
C GLU A 134 17.17 3.46 -1.93
N VAL A 135 18.06 2.66 -1.32
CA VAL A 135 17.74 1.32 -0.82
C VAL A 135 17.45 1.40 0.67
N TRP A 136 16.35 0.79 1.09
CA TRP A 136 15.86 0.81 2.46
C TRP A 136 15.18 -0.50 2.84
N ARG A 137 15.13 -0.84 4.13
CA ARG A 137 14.58 -2.09 4.62
C ARG A 137 13.08 -1.97 4.88
N CYS A 138 12.35 -3.06 4.65
CA CYS A 138 10.94 -3.15 4.97
C CYS A 138 10.52 -4.61 5.21
N PRO A 139 9.72 -4.93 6.22
CA PRO A 139 9.19 -6.26 6.39
C PRO A 139 8.08 -6.60 5.38
N ILE A 140 8.00 -7.87 5.03
CA ILE A 140 6.90 -8.47 4.25
C ILE A 140 6.29 -9.63 5.02
N ALA A 141 4.97 -9.83 4.86
CA ALA A 141 4.23 -10.95 5.45
C ALA A 141 3.03 -11.29 4.56
N HIS A 142 3.20 -12.13 3.53
CA HIS A 142 2.15 -12.41 2.55
C HIS A 142 2.28 -13.78 1.87
N HIS A 143 1.17 -14.26 1.34
CA HIS A 143 1.06 -15.47 0.52
C HIS A 143 0.82 -15.14 -0.97
N ASP A 144 0.15 -14.04 -1.25
CA ASP A 144 -0.28 -13.59 -2.57
C ASP A 144 0.27 -12.18 -2.85
N GLY A 145 1.59 -12.07 -3.02
CA GLY A 145 2.28 -10.78 -3.22
C GLY A 145 2.97 -10.65 -4.58
N ASN A 146 2.81 -11.63 -5.46
CA ASN A 146 3.42 -11.66 -6.78
C ASN A 146 2.66 -10.72 -7.73
N TYR A 147 3.21 -9.54 -7.99
CA TYR A 147 2.61 -8.57 -8.91
C TYR A 147 2.71 -9.05 -10.35
N PHE A 148 1.58 -9.03 -11.04
CA PHE A 148 1.44 -9.43 -12.43
C PHE A 148 0.68 -8.37 -13.24
N ALA A 149 1.13 -8.11 -14.47
CA ALA A 149 0.41 -7.32 -15.47
C ALA A 149 0.71 -7.92 -16.86
N ASP A 150 -0.21 -7.72 -17.81
CA ASP A 150 0.11 -8.01 -19.21
C ASP A 150 1.18 -7.08 -19.77
N ALA A 151 1.75 -7.41 -20.91
CA ALA A 151 2.88 -6.68 -21.48
C ALA A 151 2.54 -5.21 -21.82
N GLU A 152 1.32 -4.91 -22.23
CA GLU A 152 0.87 -3.55 -22.54
C GLU A 152 0.73 -2.72 -21.27
N THR A 153 0.05 -3.26 -20.26
CA THR A 153 -0.09 -2.64 -18.94
C THR A 153 1.28 -2.43 -18.28
N LEU A 154 2.14 -3.44 -18.32
CA LEU A 154 3.48 -3.36 -17.74
C LEU A 154 4.30 -2.24 -18.38
N LYS A 155 4.29 -2.18 -19.74
CA LYS A 155 4.94 -1.10 -20.48
C LYS A 155 4.35 0.27 -20.11
N ALA A 156 3.04 0.39 -20.01
CA ALA A 156 2.38 1.65 -19.69
C ALA A 156 2.74 2.18 -18.30
N ILE A 157 2.78 1.32 -17.27
CA ILE A 157 3.14 1.74 -15.90
C ILE A 157 4.62 2.13 -15.79
N GLU A 158 5.50 1.47 -16.55
CA GLU A 158 6.92 1.83 -16.62
C GLU A 158 7.10 3.20 -17.33
N ASP A 159 6.53 3.37 -18.50
CA ASP A 159 6.64 4.62 -19.29
C ASP A 159 6.06 5.83 -18.54
N ASN A 160 5.00 5.63 -17.75
CA ASN A 160 4.35 6.69 -16.97
C ASN A 160 4.99 6.93 -15.60
N GLY A 161 6.04 6.19 -15.22
CA GLY A 161 6.69 6.31 -13.91
C GLY A 161 5.78 5.93 -12.73
N GLN A 162 4.83 5.00 -12.94
CA GLN A 162 3.88 4.55 -11.91
C GLN A 162 4.49 3.54 -10.94
N VAL A 163 5.63 2.92 -11.28
CA VAL A 163 6.38 2.06 -10.36
C VAL A 163 7.12 2.94 -9.36
N VAL A 164 6.77 2.82 -8.08
CA VAL A 164 7.37 3.63 -7.00
C VAL A 164 8.49 2.87 -6.30
N PHE A 165 8.27 1.59 -6.01
CA PHE A 165 9.22 0.75 -5.28
C PHE A 165 9.45 -0.58 -6.00
N ARG A 166 10.71 -1.06 -5.96
CA ARG A 166 11.11 -2.40 -6.42
C ARG A 166 11.79 -3.16 -5.29
N TYR A 167 11.75 -4.47 -5.36
CA TYR A 167 12.63 -5.33 -4.57
C TYR A 167 14.06 -5.14 -5.04
N ALA A 168 14.97 -4.82 -4.11
CA ALA A 168 16.35 -4.45 -4.42
C ALA A 168 17.29 -5.66 -4.45
N ASN A 169 18.49 -5.46 -5.02
CA ASN A 169 19.63 -6.39 -4.95
C ASN A 169 19.33 -7.81 -5.44
N GLY A 170 18.43 -7.98 -6.42
CA GLY A 170 18.01 -9.28 -6.92
C GLY A 170 17.20 -10.11 -5.92
N CYS A 171 16.72 -9.48 -4.87
CA CYS A 171 15.99 -10.12 -3.77
C CYS A 171 14.47 -10.12 -3.99
N ASN A 172 14.00 -10.51 -5.18
CA ASN A 172 12.57 -10.66 -5.45
C ASN A 172 12.02 -11.88 -4.71
N PRO A 173 11.25 -11.69 -3.61
CA PRO A 173 10.86 -12.79 -2.75
C PRO A 173 9.68 -13.59 -3.28
N ASN A 174 8.87 -13.01 -4.16
CA ASN A 174 7.54 -13.52 -4.49
C ASN A 174 7.31 -13.74 -5.99
N GLY A 175 8.26 -13.37 -6.86
CA GLY A 175 8.16 -13.54 -8.31
C GLY A 175 7.47 -12.39 -9.04
N SER A 176 7.31 -11.23 -8.40
CA SER A 176 6.74 -10.03 -9.03
C SER A 176 7.44 -9.66 -10.32
N LEU A 177 6.69 -9.33 -11.36
CA LEU A 177 7.25 -8.84 -12.62
C LEU A 177 8.06 -7.57 -12.39
N ASN A 178 9.22 -7.49 -13.07
CA ASN A 178 10.17 -6.37 -12.97
C ASN A 178 10.50 -5.96 -11.53
N ASP A 179 10.49 -6.92 -10.60
CA ASP A 179 10.73 -6.71 -9.17
C ASP A 179 9.78 -5.69 -8.52
N ILE A 180 8.60 -5.44 -9.09
CA ILE A 180 7.65 -4.44 -8.62
C ILE A 180 7.16 -4.81 -7.22
N ALA A 181 7.41 -3.90 -6.25
CA ALA A 181 6.95 -4.02 -4.86
C ALA A 181 5.83 -3.02 -4.53
N GLY A 182 5.75 -1.92 -5.29
CA GLY A 182 4.71 -0.91 -5.13
C GLY A 182 4.47 -0.11 -6.41
N VAL A 183 3.19 0.11 -6.73
CA VAL A 183 2.73 0.80 -7.94
C VAL A 183 1.64 1.81 -7.59
N MET A 184 1.62 2.95 -8.29
CA MET A 184 0.58 3.96 -8.16
C MET A 184 -0.34 4.00 -9.38
N ASN A 185 -1.51 4.61 -9.21
CA ASN A 185 -2.40 4.92 -10.32
C ASN A 185 -1.82 6.05 -11.20
N LYS A 186 -2.40 6.24 -12.39
CA LYS A 186 -1.97 7.27 -13.34
C LYS A 186 -2.13 8.70 -12.80
N ALA A 187 -3.09 8.94 -11.91
CA ALA A 187 -3.32 10.24 -11.28
C ALA A 187 -2.29 10.57 -10.17
N GLY A 188 -1.53 9.56 -9.68
CA GLY A 188 -0.50 9.74 -8.67
C GLY A 188 -1.01 9.87 -7.23
N ASN A 189 -2.30 9.66 -6.99
CA ASN A 189 -2.91 9.80 -5.67
C ASN A 189 -3.31 8.48 -5.00
N VAL A 190 -3.13 7.34 -5.65
CA VAL A 190 -3.36 6.01 -5.08
C VAL A 190 -2.09 5.19 -5.20
N LEU A 191 -1.55 4.72 -4.08
CA LEU A 191 -0.40 3.81 -4.01
C LEU A 191 -0.81 2.49 -3.38
N GLY A 192 -0.40 1.39 -3.97
CA GLY A 192 -0.40 0.05 -3.37
C GLY A 192 1.01 -0.49 -3.24
N MET A 193 1.34 -1.09 -2.10
CA MET A 193 2.62 -1.76 -1.88
C MET A 193 2.46 -3.02 -1.03
N MET A 194 3.23 -4.07 -1.33
CA MET A 194 3.18 -5.32 -0.56
C MET A 194 3.91 -5.27 0.78
N PRO A 195 5.08 -4.59 0.89
CA PRO A 195 5.78 -4.44 2.15
C PRO A 195 5.03 -3.57 3.16
N HIS A 196 5.34 -3.77 4.45
CA HIS A 196 4.69 -3.18 5.62
C HIS A 196 5.51 -2.05 6.24
N PRO A 197 5.47 -0.79 5.74
CA PRO A 197 6.22 0.32 6.31
C PRO A 197 5.78 0.66 7.75
N GLU A 198 4.52 0.38 8.11
CA GLU A 198 3.98 0.61 9.45
C GLU A 198 4.64 -0.26 10.53
N ASN A 199 5.31 -1.32 10.13
CA ASN A 199 6.04 -2.21 11.04
C ASN A 199 7.55 -1.90 11.11
N LEU A 200 8.00 -0.72 10.63
CA LEU A 200 9.38 -0.26 10.72
C LEU A 200 9.45 1.27 10.89
N ILE A 201 8.77 1.79 11.91
CA ILE A 201 8.67 3.24 12.17
C ILE A 201 9.42 3.70 13.42
N GLU A 202 9.92 2.77 14.23
CA GLU A 202 10.61 3.06 15.49
C GLU A 202 11.66 1.99 15.82
N ASP A 203 12.64 2.34 16.64
CA ASP A 203 13.76 1.45 16.99
C ASP A 203 13.33 0.14 17.64
N LEU A 204 12.21 0.12 18.38
CA LEU A 204 11.66 -1.10 18.98
C LEU A 204 11.21 -2.12 17.92
N GLN A 205 10.92 -1.67 16.71
CA GLN A 205 10.58 -2.51 15.56
C GLN A 205 11.80 -2.92 14.73
N GLY A 206 13.00 -2.47 15.11
CA GLY A 206 14.27 -2.77 14.44
C GLY A 206 14.77 -1.68 13.49
N GLY A 207 14.07 -0.54 13.41
CA GLY A 207 14.49 0.60 12.58
C GLY A 207 13.36 1.57 12.29
N THR A 208 13.68 2.60 11.52
CA THR A 208 12.77 3.71 11.22
C THR A 208 12.57 3.93 9.71
N ASP A 209 13.03 3.01 8.87
CA ASP A 209 13.06 3.19 7.41
C ASP A 209 11.65 3.40 6.83
N GLY A 210 10.64 2.73 7.38
CA GLY A 210 9.25 2.83 6.96
C GLY A 210 8.58 4.19 7.25
N ARG A 211 9.13 4.99 8.19
CA ARG A 211 8.61 6.33 8.51
C ARG A 211 8.51 7.22 7.30
N LYS A 212 9.46 7.13 6.38
CA LYS A 212 9.57 8.00 5.21
C LYS A 212 8.35 7.97 4.29
N ILE A 213 7.60 6.85 4.24
CA ILE A 213 6.32 6.79 3.52
C ILE A 213 5.32 7.78 4.11
N PHE A 214 5.14 7.76 5.43
CA PHE A 214 4.19 8.61 6.13
C PHE A 214 4.67 10.07 6.22
N GLU A 215 5.97 10.29 6.34
CA GLU A 215 6.61 11.62 6.31
C GLU A 215 6.46 12.26 4.93
N SER A 216 6.55 11.48 3.84
CA SER A 216 6.28 11.94 2.48
C SER A 216 4.85 12.46 2.34
N LEU A 217 3.88 11.68 2.80
CA LEU A 217 2.47 12.05 2.79
C LEU A 217 2.21 13.29 3.66
N LEU A 218 2.77 13.33 4.86
CA LEU A 218 2.60 14.47 5.76
C LEU A 218 3.16 15.75 5.13
N GLY A 219 4.36 15.72 4.57
CA GLY A 219 4.98 16.85 3.89
C GLY A 219 4.21 17.34 2.69
N GLN A 220 3.59 16.42 1.91
CA GLN A 220 2.82 16.76 0.72
C GLN A 220 1.43 17.33 1.05
N LEU A 221 0.75 16.81 2.08
CA LEU A 221 -0.66 17.09 2.36
C LEU A 221 -0.87 18.19 3.41
N VAL A 222 0.18 18.70 4.02
CA VAL A 222 0.12 19.77 5.04
C VAL A 222 0.87 21.03 4.57
N ALA A 223 1.60 20.93 3.45
CA ALA A 223 2.26 22.07 2.80
C ALA A 223 1.23 22.86 1.99
#